data_7875d1f523b870af52251405b22ede08
#
_entry.id   7875d1f523b870af52251405b22ede08
#
_cell.length_a   1.000
_cell.length_b   1.000
_cell.length_c   1.000
_cell.angle_alpha   90.00
_cell.angle_beta   90.00
_cell.angle_gamma   90.00
#
_symmetry.space_group_name_H-M   'P 1'
#
loop_
_entity.id
_entity.type
_entity.pdbx_description
1 polymer ?
#
loop_
_entity_poly.entity_id
_entity_poly.type
_entity_poly.pdbx_seq_one_letter_code
_entity_poly.pdbx_strand_id
1 'polypeptide(L)'
;MRVQSFLLAATTASTLLACDKQADGPSPMAPNLAARPSGFVTSQPAQARVLLPQASLKPILTVGDPLPGQEANPDPEQRVWAPIPDGLGAYQDGNRLILFANHEITSSGVDGKFPFARVSRLQLDPATLSVTGGSYPITGKATGFLFQRLCSATFAGAAEGLGDGWFLTGEESVTGGAEGIQLAVKHDGSETRKLPALGRFAHENYIAVPGVPGKVVLVGTDDNSPAALGSSFRSELYLYVAEDAAAVLAGTGKLYVFKAGLTNSGQLTTGEPISGSFVEVTGAGALSATDLQTTVDGLGAFKFVRLEDADYDRHPGHSAGPSIYLVDTGNINARCGTDACDLFGSIYRIDLDPADPTQNAHLVLLARSRGVAAGDWASPDNIAVSGRSLMLQEDPAYAGFNRPERIWNFKLGPHGSLGDPQAVAELETEKFTGNVCLEPAGTCWESSGIIDASEWLGSGAWLFDVQAHTLPFRYQDGQNQVSLSREGGQLLYLRLPGS
;
A
#
# COMPACT_ATOMS: atom_id res chain seq x y z
N MET A 1 -27.20 86.49 -1.65
CA MET A 1 -28.18 86.77 -0.58
C MET A 1 -28.44 85.44 0.10
N ARG A 2 -27.95 85.30 1.29
CA ARG A 2 -28.60 84.90 2.55
C ARG A 2 -29.60 83.71 2.39
N VAL A 3 -29.64 82.62 3.18
CA VAL A 3 -29.44 82.50 4.63
C VAL A 3 -29.24 81.01 4.89
N GLN A 4 -28.41 80.69 5.92
CA GLN A 4 -28.27 79.41 6.64
C GLN A 4 -29.60 78.96 7.29
N SER A 5 -29.76 77.69 7.46
CA SER A 5 -30.27 77.12 8.73
C SER A 5 -29.94 75.70 8.87
N PHE A 6 -29.34 75.36 10.02
CA PHE A 6 -29.10 74.07 10.63
C PHE A 6 -30.38 73.34 11.01
N LEU A 7 -30.46 72.08 10.95
CA LEU A 7 -31.10 71.25 11.97
C LEU A 7 -30.54 69.85 12.04
N LEU A 8 -30.24 69.40 13.24
CA LEU A 8 -29.83 68.19 13.75
C LEU A 8 -30.98 67.14 13.74
N ALA A 9 -30.73 65.89 13.40
CA ALA A 9 -31.47 64.77 14.02
C ALA A 9 -30.81 63.42 13.77
N ALA A 10 -30.33 62.87 14.79
CA ALA A 10 -30.44 61.51 15.34
C ALA A 10 -30.16 60.33 14.40
N THR A 11 -29.01 59.76 14.66
CA THR A 11 -28.59 58.38 14.30
C THR A 11 -29.37 57.33 15.06
N THR A 12 -30.07 56.43 14.37
CA THR A 12 -30.42 55.09 14.90
C THR A 12 -29.61 54.06 14.18
N ALA A 13 -28.65 53.52 14.88
CA ALA A 13 -27.89 52.37 14.44
C ALA A 13 -28.76 51.11 14.57
N SER A 14 -29.17 50.53 13.45
CA SER A 14 -29.75 49.19 13.42
C SER A 14 -28.61 48.21 13.19
N THR A 15 -28.22 47.55 14.24
CA THR A 15 -27.33 46.36 14.20
C THR A 15 -28.09 45.20 13.57
N LEU A 16 -27.80 44.90 12.33
CA LEU A 16 -28.13 43.61 11.71
C LEU A 16 -27.14 42.59 12.24
N LEU A 17 -27.60 41.74 13.17
CA LEU A 17 -26.92 40.46 13.50
C LEU A 17 -27.13 39.54 12.28
N ALA A 18 -26.11 39.40 11.46
CA ALA A 18 -25.97 38.30 10.54
C ALA A 18 -25.56 37.07 11.40
N CYS A 19 -26.47 36.13 11.59
CA CYS A 19 -26.12 34.78 12.06
C CYS A 19 -25.42 34.04 10.91
N ASP A 20 -24.11 34.11 10.86
CA ASP A 20 -23.31 33.16 10.14
C ASP A 20 -23.39 31.82 10.88
N LYS A 21 -24.21 30.92 10.36
CA LYS A 21 -24.11 29.49 10.70
C LYS A 21 -22.93 28.94 9.93
N GLN A 22 -21.73 29.12 10.47
CA GLN A 22 -20.59 28.32 10.13
C GLN A 22 -20.88 26.91 10.63
N ALA A 23 -20.99 25.96 9.72
CA ALA A 23 -21.04 24.55 10.10
C ALA A 23 -19.72 24.22 10.77
N ASP A 24 -19.76 24.01 12.09
CA ASP A 24 -18.65 23.45 12.88
C ASP A 24 -18.44 21.99 12.47
N GLY A 25 -17.77 21.77 11.34
CA GLY A 25 -17.04 20.54 11.12
C GLY A 25 -15.89 20.49 12.13
N PRO A 26 -15.50 19.31 12.63
CA PRO A 26 -14.40 19.21 13.57
C PRO A 26 -13.14 19.82 12.94
N SER A 27 -12.72 20.98 13.42
CA SER A 27 -11.44 21.59 13.05
C SER A 27 -10.33 20.61 13.40
N PRO A 28 -9.44 20.26 12.47
CA PRO A 28 -8.27 19.44 12.81
C PRO A 28 -7.46 20.20 13.87
N MET A 29 -7.39 19.64 15.07
CA MET A 29 -6.62 20.24 16.17
C MET A 29 -5.13 20.14 15.82
N ALA A 30 -4.43 21.27 15.87
CA ALA A 30 -2.97 21.27 15.74
C ALA A 30 -2.36 20.45 16.90
N PRO A 31 -1.49 19.49 16.64
CA PRO A 31 -0.83 18.74 17.69
C PRO A 31 0.07 19.65 18.52
N ASN A 32 -0.06 19.57 19.84
CA ASN A 32 0.73 20.35 20.77
C ASN A 32 2.10 19.69 20.96
N LEU A 33 3.17 20.35 20.51
CA LEU A 33 4.57 19.88 20.60
C LEU A 33 5.20 19.97 22.01
N ALA A 34 4.41 20.27 23.05
CA ALA A 34 4.93 20.17 24.42
C ALA A 34 5.43 18.75 24.71
N ALA A 35 6.57 18.62 25.40
CA ALA A 35 7.20 17.33 25.72
C ALA A 35 6.17 16.29 26.17
N ARG A 36 5.90 15.30 25.31
CA ARG A 36 4.91 14.28 25.55
C ARG A 36 5.53 13.14 26.36
N PRO A 37 4.75 12.48 27.24
CA PRO A 37 5.23 11.29 27.94
C PRO A 37 5.59 10.20 26.94
N SER A 38 6.43 9.25 27.34
CA SER A 38 6.87 8.12 26.53
C SER A 38 5.68 7.37 25.94
N GLY A 39 5.46 7.57 24.63
CA GLY A 39 4.38 6.93 23.87
C GLY A 39 3.21 7.86 23.53
N PHE A 40 2.88 7.91 22.24
CA PHE A 40 1.87 8.75 21.64
C PHE A 40 0.86 7.91 20.87
N VAL A 41 -0.42 8.22 21.03
CA VAL A 41 -1.52 7.72 20.16
C VAL A 41 -2.26 8.95 19.68
N THR A 42 -2.65 8.97 18.42
CA THR A 42 -3.40 10.08 17.84
C THR A 42 -4.69 10.37 18.60
N SER A 43 -5.04 11.64 18.71
CA SER A 43 -6.35 12.06 19.24
C SER A 43 -7.39 12.26 18.14
N GLN A 44 -6.99 12.08 16.88
CA GLN A 44 -7.92 12.24 15.75
C GLN A 44 -8.90 11.06 15.70
N PRO A 45 -10.15 11.32 15.28
CA PRO A 45 -11.12 10.25 15.09
C PRO A 45 -10.64 9.26 14.00
N ALA A 46 -11.08 8.01 14.13
CA ALA A 46 -10.75 6.99 13.15
C ALA A 46 -11.28 7.34 11.76
N GLN A 47 -10.43 7.15 10.75
CA GLN A 47 -10.76 7.37 9.33
C GLN A 47 -11.44 6.16 8.67
N ALA A 48 -11.62 5.09 9.42
CA ALA A 48 -12.38 3.92 9.02
C ALA A 48 -13.33 3.48 10.13
N ARG A 49 -14.32 2.64 9.80
CA ARG A 49 -15.25 2.02 10.75
C ARG A 49 -15.35 0.52 10.51
N VAL A 50 -15.62 -0.23 11.56
CA VAL A 50 -15.89 -1.66 11.45
C VAL A 50 -17.33 -1.91 10.96
N LEU A 51 -17.48 -2.95 10.16
CA LEU A 51 -18.79 -3.41 9.66
C LEU A 51 -19.28 -4.66 10.39
N LEU A 52 -18.41 -5.34 11.14
CA LEU A 52 -18.74 -6.56 11.85
C LEU A 52 -19.04 -6.28 13.33
N PRO A 53 -20.10 -6.88 13.90
CA PRO A 53 -20.30 -6.93 15.35
C PRO A 53 -19.06 -7.56 16.03
N GLN A 54 -18.67 -7.01 17.18
CA GLN A 54 -17.52 -7.47 17.99
C GLN A 54 -16.13 -7.23 17.36
N ALA A 55 -16.02 -6.75 16.13
CA ALA A 55 -14.77 -6.19 15.64
C ALA A 55 -14.46 -4.87 16.34
N SER A 56 -13.20 -4.52 16.47
CA SER A 56 -12.78 -3.25 17.03
C SER A 56 -11.71 -2.60 16.16
N LEU A 57 -11.73 -1.27 16.15
CA LEU A 57 -10.82 -0.45 15.38
C LEU A 57 -10.28 0.66 16.26
N LYS A 58 -8.97 0.93 16.17
CA LYS A 58 -8.29 1.97 16.95
C LYS A 58 -7.30 2.73 16.07
N PRO A 59 -7.40 4.06 15.99
CA PRO A 59 -6.37 4.86 15.33
C PRO A 59 -5.09 4.89 16.18
N ILE A 60 -3.95 4.84 15.51
CA ILE A 60 -2.62 4.83 16.14
C ILE A 60 -1.90 6.16 15.89
N LEU A 61 -1.77 6.53 14.61
CA LEU A 61 -1.04 7.70 14.15
C LEU A 61 -1.76 8.33 12.96
N THR A 62 -1.83 9.65 12.91
CA THR A 62 -2.46 10.41 11.81
C THR A 62 -1.40 11.24 11.11
N VAL A 63 -1.51 11.41 9.80
CA VAL A 63 -0.62 12.27 9.00
C VAL A 63 -0.54 13.67 9.62
N GLY A 64 0.68 14.16 9.80
CA GLY A 64 0.96 15.41 10.50
C GLY A 64 1.15 15.27 12.03
N ASP A 65 0.85 14.13 12.63
CA ASP A 65 1.16 13.86 14.04
C ASP A 65 2.68 13.87 14.28
N PRO A 66 3.14 14.38 15.43
CA PRO A 66 4.56 14.41 15.75
C PRO A 66 5.13 13.00 15.95
N LEU A 67 6.32 12.78 15.41
CA LEU A 67 7.08 11.55 15.63
C LEU A 67 7.93 11.69 16.90
N PRO A 68 7.71 10.87 17.93
CA PRO A 68 8.51 10.86 19.14
C PRO A 68 10.00 10.63 18.84
N GLY A 69 10.87 11.43 19.46
CA GLY A 69 12.32 11.40 19.24
C GLY A 69 12.81 12.22 18.05
N GLN A 70 11.91 12.86 17.28
CA GLN A 70 12.26 13.72 16.16
C GLN A 70 12.03 15.21 16.44
N GLU A 71 11.72 15.61 17.65
CA GLU A 71 11.37 17.00 18.01
C GLU A 71 12.47 18.00 17.68
N ALA A 72 13.75 17.58 17.80
CA ALA A 72 14.92 18.39 17.50
C ALA A 72 15.46 18.24 16.07
N ASN A 73 14.83 17.45 15.22
CA ASN A 73 15.29 17.27 13.85
C ASN A 73 15.25 18.63 13.12
N PRO A 74 16.33 19.05 12.42
CA PRO A 74 16.37 20.32 11.70
C PRO A 74 15.37 20.39 10.54
N ASP A 75 14.99 19.25 10.00
CA ASP A 75 13.97 19.16 8.93
C ASP A 75 12.58 18.98 9.54
N PRO A 76 11.69 19.97 9.43
CA PRO A 76 10.35 19.90 10.01
C PRO A 76 9.49 18.77 9.42
N GLU A 77 9.72 18.38 8.16
CA GLU A 77 9.01 17.29 7.53
C GLU A 77 9.40 15.91 8.08
N GLN A 78 10.53 15.80 8.77
CA GLN A 78 10.93 14.58 9.47
C GLN A 78 10.47 14.54 10.93
N ARG A 79 9.91 15.64 11.45
CA ARG A 79 9.37 15.69 12.82
C ARG A 79 7.97 15.10 12.94
N VAL A 80 7.29 14.89 11.82
CA VAL A 80 5.90 14.46 11.75
C VAL A 80 5.75 13.26 10.83
N TRP A 81 4.68 12.50 11.00
CA TRP A 81 4.37 11.40 10.12
C TRP A 81 3.92 11.93 8.75
N ALA A 82 4.54 11.43 7.69
CA ALA A 82 4.41 11.95 6.34
C ALA A 82 3.06 11.54 5.71
N PRO A 83 2.61 12.27 4.66
CA PRO A 83 1.39 11.95 3.91
C PRO A 83 1.52 10.70 3.06
N ILE A 84 0.39 10.24 2.55
CA ILE A 84 0.22 9.12 1.63
C ILE A 84 0.91 7.85 2.19
N PRO A 85 0.52 7.38 3.41
CA PRO A 85 1.06 6.13 3.95
C PRO A 85 0.56 4.95 3.13
N ASP A 86 1.45 3.95 2.97
CA ASP A 86 1.21 2.77 2.15
C ASP A 86 1.95 1.55 2.74
N GLY A 87 2.41 0.65 1.89
CA GLY A 87 3.06 -0.61 2.19
C GLY A 87 3.67 -0.74 3.56
N LEU A 88 3.19 -1.71 4.33
CA LEU A 88 3.60 -1.96 5.71
C LEU A 88 4.51 -3.18 5.83
N GLY A 89 5.37 -3.16 6.82
CA GLY A 89 6.13 -4.33 7.23
C GLY A 89 6.54 -4.21 8.69
N ALA A 90 6.51 -5.32 9.45
CA ALA A 90 6.80 -5.25 10.87
C ALA A 90 7.61 -6.44 11.37
N TYR A 91 8.28 -6.24 12.50
CA TYR A 91 8.95 -7.29 13.26
C TYR A 91 9.03 -6.91 14.74
N GLN A 92 9.24 -7.91 15.59
CA GLN A 92 9.41 -7.69 17.01
C GLN A 92 10.90 -7.49 17.39
N ASP A 93 11.19 -6.42 18.11
CA ASP A 93 12.50 -6.14 18.71
C ASP A 93 12.37 -6.04 20.24
N GLY A 94 12.70 -7.11 20.92
CA GLY A 94 12.49 -7.24 22.36
C GLY A 94 11.02 -7.11 22.74
N ASN A 95 10.67 -6.06 23.47
CA ASN A 95 9.30 -5.75 23.88
C ASN A 95 8.62 -4.69 23.00
N ARG A 96 9.20 -4.35 21.86
CA ARG A 96 8.68 -3.34 20.93
C ARG A 96 8.26 -4.01 19.64
N LEU A 97 7.22 -3.48 19.03
CA LEU A 97 6.87 -3.76 17.65
C LEU A 97 7.49 -2.66 16.78
N ILE A 98 8.34 -3.06 15.86
CA ILE A 98 8.91 -2.16 14.86
C ILE A 98 8.05 -2.26 13.61
N LEU A 99 7.54 -1.11 13.15
CA LEU A 99 6.71 -0.99 11.96
C LEU A 99 7.41 -0.07 10.96
N PHE A 100 7.58 -0.53 9.74
CA PHE A 100 7.91 0.29 8.59
C PHE A 100 6.63 0.63 7.85
N ALA A 101 6.58 1.85 7.32
CA ALA A 101 5.53 2.28 6.40
C ALA A 101 6.15 3.06 5.24
N ASN A 102 5.74 2.73 4.05
CA ASN A 102 6.00 3.53 2.86
C ASN A 102 5.20 4.83 2.89
N HIS A 103 5.62 5.79 2.08
CA HIS A 103 4.87 6.99 1.77
C HIS A 103 4.97 7.21 0.26
N GLU A 104 3.89 6.97 -0.44
CA GLU A 104 3.78 6.92 -1.90
C GLU A 104 3.79 8.31 -2.54
N ILE A 105 4.79 9.11 -2.23
CA ILE A 105 4.88 10.50 -2.63
C ILE A 105 5.66 10.63 -3.95
N THR A 106 5.17 11.47 -4.85
CA THR A 106 5.86 11.82 -6.10
C THR A 106 6.96 12.87 -5.86
N SER A 107 7.75 13.16 -6.90
CA SER A 107 8.78 14.20 -6.86
C SER A 107 8.25 15.60 -6.57
N SER A 108 6.99 15.90 -6.87
CA SER A 108 6.35 17.19 -6.59
C SER A 108 5.89 17.32 -5.14
N GLY A 109 5.76 16.23 -4.41
CA GLY A 109 5.22 16.21 -3.05
C GLY A 109 3.77 16.68 -2.98
N VAL A 110 3.36 17.08 -1.79
CA VAL A 110 2.01 17.61 -1.49
C VAL A 110 2.12 19.11 -1.25
N ASP A 111 1.45 19.92 -2.06
CA ASP A 111 1.49 21.40 -2.00
C ASP A 111 2.95 21.96 -1.91
N GLY A 112 3.90 21.31 -2.60
CA GLY A 112 5.32 21.67 -2.60
C GLY A 112 6.07 21.32 -1.31
N LYS A 113 5.48 20.51 -0.43
CA LYS A 113 6.08 19.92 0.76
C LYS A 113 6.21 18.41 0.59
N PHE A 114 7.05 17.79 1.40
CA PHE A 114 7.30 16.35 1.34
C PHE A 114 7.65 15.85 -0.08
N PRO A 115 8.62 16.46 -0.79
CA PRO A 115 8.99 15.96 -2.11
C PRO A 115 9.61 14.57 -1.99
N PHE A 116 9.31 13.71 -2.98
CA PHE A 116 9.76 12.33 -3.08
C PHE A 116 9.24 11.38 -1.99
N ALA A 117 9.19 10.12 -2.35
CA ALA A 117 8.76 9.03 -1.48
C ALA A 117 9.68 8.85 -0.27
N ARG A 118 9.14 8.29 0.80
CA ARG A 118 9.80 8.10 2.09
C ARG A 118 9.51 6.72 2.64
N VAL A 119 10.33 6.30 3.58
CA VAL A 119 10.04 5.16 4.46
C VAL A 119 10.14 5.65 5.89
N SER A 120 9.06 5.51 6.65
CA SER A 120 9.08 5.71 8.10
C SER A 120 9.34 4.40 8.83
N ARG A 121 10.07 4.46 9.94
CA ARG A 121 10.31 3.37 10.87
C ARG A 121 9.81 3.78 12.25
N LEU A 122 8.73 3.17 12.69
CA LEU A 122 8.05 3.46 13.94
C LEU A 122 8.38 2.40 14.99
N GLN A 123 8.40 2.81 16.26
CA GLN A 123 8.49 1.91 17.41
C GLN A 123 7.15 1.99 18.16
N LEU A 124 6.46 0.87 18.26
CA LEU A 124 5.19 0.77 18.97
C LEU A 124 5.35 -0.06 20.25
N ASP A 125 4.65 0.34 21.28
CA ASP A 125 4.40 -0.50 22.45
C ASP A 125 3.22 -1.44 22.13
N PRO A 126 3.41 -2.75 22.03
CA PRO A 126 2.35 -3.67 21.62
C PRO A 126 1.19 -3.76 22.62
N ALA A 127 1.39 -3.42 23.89
CA ALA A 127 0.33 -3.45 24.90
C ALA A 127 -0.64 -2.26 24.80
N THR A 128 -0.13 -1.09 24.39
CA THR A 128 -0.91 0.16 24.36
C THR A 128 -1.16 0.66 22.93
N LEU A 129 -0.42 0.16 21.95
CA LEU A 129 -0.35 0.64 20.57
C LEU A 129 0.18 2.09 20.48
N SER A 130 0.87 2.58 21.51
CA SER A 130 1.45 3.90 21.46
C SER A 130 2.76 3.92 20.68
N VAL A 131 2.96 4.95 19.88
CA VAL A 131 4.22 5.21 19.16
C VAL A 131 5.22 5.78 20.16
N THR A 132 6.31 5.06 20.40
CA THR A 132 7.35 5.43 21.36
C THR A 132 8.61 6.02 20.71
N GLY A 133 8.73 5.90 19.40
CA GLY A 133 9.81 6.46 18.61
C GLY A 133 9.51 6.42 17.11
N GLY A 134 10.14 7.29 16.35
CA GLY A 134 10.02 7.33 14.89
C GLY A 134 11.30 7.82 14.22
N SER A 135 11.53 7.42 12.98
CA SER A 135 12.64 7.88 12.14
C SER A 135 12.30 7.64 10.66
N TYR A 136 13.11 8.22 9.77
CA TYR A 136 13.01 8.04 8.33
C TYR A 136 14.32 7.46 7.77
N PRO A 137 14.43 6.14 7.56
CA PRO A 137 15.54 5.54 6.80
C PRO A 137 15.66 6.09 5.38
N ILE A 138 14.53 6.38 4.73
CA ILE A 138 14.46 7.10 3.45
C ILE A 138 13.70 8.40 3.70
N THR A 139 14.34 9.54 3.44
CA THR A 139 13.84 10.87 3.82
C THR A 139 13.24 11.68 2.65
N GLY A 140 13.37 11.18 1.41
CA GLY A 140 13.01 11.95 0.22
C GLY A 140 13.94 13.14 -0.08
N LYS A 141 15.08 13.28 0.61
CA LYS A 141 16.00 14.42 0.47
C LYS A 141 17.47 14.03 0.25
N ALA A 142 17.84 12.79 0.50
CA ALA A 142 19.22 12.33 0.33
C ALA A 142 19.54 12.10 -1.15
N THR A 143 20.60 12.72 -1.64
CA THR A 143 21.08 12.50 -3.02
C THR A 143 21.35 11.01 -3.26
N GLY A 144 20.85 10.48 -4.38
CA GLY A 144 20.92 9.07 -4.73
C GLY A 144 19.84 8.19 -4.12
N PHE A 145 18.96 8.77 -3.29
CA PHE A 145 17.82 8.11 -2.64
C PHE A 145 16.53 8.94 -2.80
N LEU A 146 16.37 9.55 -3.98
CA LEU A 146 15.17 10.30 -4.36
C LEU A 146 14.28 9.37 -5.18
N PHE A 147 13.34 8.71 -4.53
CA PHE A 147 12.42 7.75 -5.12
C PHE A 147 11.04 8.34 -5.27
N GLN A 148 10.24 7.76 -6.15
CA GLN A 148 8.86 8.17 -6.36
C GLN A 148 7.94 6.97 -6.21
N ARG A 149 6.77 7.19 -5.57
CA ARG A 149 5.75 6.17 -5.43
C ARG A 149 6.33 4.87 -4.87
N LEU A 150 6.64 4.85 -3.58
CA LEU A 150 6.88 3.61 -2.84
C LEU A 150 5.52 3.13 -2.36
N CYS A 151 4.95 2.17 -3.09
CA CYS A 151 3.62 1.61 -2.87
C CYS A 151 3.69 0.44 -1.87
N SER A 152 3.24 -0.75 -2.23
CA SER A 152 3.26 -1.91 -1.33
C SER A 152 4.67 -2.28 -0.87
N ALA A 153 4.75 -3.02 0.23
CA ALA A 153 6.01 -3.47 0.79
C ALA A 153 5.85 -4.68 1.70
N THR A 154 6.96 -5.35 1.99
CA THR A 154 7.00 -6.45 2.95
C THR A 154 8.23 -6.39 3.84
N PHE A 155 8.12 -6.89 5.07
CA PHE A 155 9.28 -7.17 5.91
C PHE A 155 9.60 -8.66 5.83
N ALA A 156 10.83 -8.99 5.45
CA ALA A 156 11.31 -10.35 5.34
C ALA A 156 12.50 -10.57 6.29
N GLY A 157 12.40 -11.59 7.13
CA GLY A 157 13.38 -11.92 8.15
C GLY A 157 14.00 -13.30 7.96
N ALA A 158 14.33 -13.92 9.08
CA ALA A 158 14.97 -15.23 9.09
C ALA A 158 14.06 -16.34 8.53
N ALA A 159 12.75 -16.25 8.72
CA ALA A 159 11.78 -17.21 8.20
C ALA A 159 11.76 -17.25 6.67
N GLU A 160 11.92 -16.09 6.05
CA GLU A 160 11.97 -15.90 4.59
C GLU A 160 13.41 -15.98 4.03
N GLY A 161 14.39 -16.27 4.88
CA GLY A 161 15.78 -16.44 4.48
C GLY A 161 16.61 -15.16 4.38
N LEU A 162 16.08 -13.99 4.83
CA LEU A 162 16.78 -12.71 4.79
C LEU A 162 17.48 -12.31 6.11
N GLY A 163 17.83 -13.29 6.94
CA GLY A 163 18.67 -13.10 8.12
C GLY A 163 18.04 -12.19 9.17
N ASP A 164 18.74 -11.14 9.60
CA ASP A 164 18.25 -10.21 10.64
C ASP A 164 17.05 -9.36 10.19
N GLY A 165 16.73 -9.38 8.90
CA GLY A 165 15.55 -8.77 8.33
C GLY A 165 15.79 -7.50 7.52
N TRP A 166 14.99 -7.40 6.47
CA TRP A 166 14.96 -6.28 5.53
C TRP A 166 13.53 -5.92 5.17
N PHE A 167 13.25 -4.64 5.16
CA PHE A 167 12.02 -4.12 4.58
C PHE A 167 12.24 -3.92 3.09
N LEU A 168 11.48 -4.66 2.29
CA LEU A 168 11.53 -4.64 0.83
C LEU A 168 10.46 -3.72 0.30
N THR A 169 10.84 -2.77 -0.55
CA THR A 169 9.96 -1.80 -1.20
C THR A 169 10.52 -1.39 -2.55
N GLY A 170 9.73 -0.88 -3.45
CA GLY A 170 10.18 -0.49 -4.79
C GLY A 170 9.50 0.77 -5.32
N GLU A 171 10.09 1.36 -6.36
CA GLU A 171 9.44 2.46 -7.10
C GLU A 171 8.37 1.89 -8.03
N GLU A 172 7.12 2.22 -7.79
CA GLU A 172 5.99 1.91 -8.67
C GLU A 172 5.91 2.92 -9.83
N SER A 173 7.03 3.29 -10.38
CA SER A 173 7.12 4.20 -11.51
C SER A 173 8.41 4.00 -12.29
N VAL A 174 8.30 4.10 -13.61
CA VAL A 174 9.45 4.13 -14.55
C VAL A 174 9.51 5.43 -15.36
N THR A 175 8.77 6.44 -14.94
CA THR A 175 8.61 7.73 -15.61
C THR A 175 8.97 8.89 -14.70
N GLY A 176 9.04 10.11 -15.24
CA GLY A 176 9.26 11.31 -14.43
C GLY A 176 10.59 11.35 -13.66
N GLY A 177 11.58 10.56 -14.07
CA GLY A 177 12.90 10.45 -13.41
C GLY A 177 13.00 9.31 -12.40
N ALA A 178 11.94 8.52 -12.21
CA ALA A 178 11.99 7.26 -11.47
C ALA A 178 12.78 6.19 -12.25
N GLU A 179 13.49 5.34 -11.53
CA GLU A 179 14.27 4.23 -12.11
C GLU A 179 13.47 2.94 -12.21
N GLY A 180 12.33 2.84 -11.49
CA GLY A 180 11.59 1.60 -11.30
C GLY A 180 12.46 0.56 -10.62
N ILE A 181 13.00 0.87 -9.46
CA ILE A 181 14.02 0.05 -8.80
C ILE A 181 13.55 -0.49 -7.46
N GLN A 182 13.84 -1.76 -7.20
CA GLN A 182 13.63 -2.38 -5.90
C GLN A 182 14.65 -1.93 -4.87
N LEU A 183 14.21 -1.80 -3.63
CA LEU A 183 14.99 -1.35 -2.48
C LEU A 183 14.91 -2.37 -1.34
N ALA A 184 15.95 -2.40 -0.52
CA ALA A 184 15.96 -3.10 0.77
C ALA A 184 16.45 -2.14 1.86
N VAL A 185 15.64 -1.94 2.89
CA VAL A 185 15.98 -1.17 4.08
C VAL A 185 16.24 -2.12 5.23
N LYS A 186 17.43 -2.05 5.84
CA LYS A 186 17.79 -2.93 6.94
C LYS A 186 16.86 -2.72 8.13
N HIS A 187 16.62 -3.78 8.89
CA HIS A 187 15.69 -3.80 10.03
C HIS A 187 15.91 -2.65 11.05
N ASP A 188 17.16 -2.25 11.27
CA ASP A 188 17.51 -1.17 12.19
C ASP A 188 17.46 0.25 11.56
N GLY A 189 17.19 0.33 10.25
CA GLY A 189 17.15 1.57 9.47
C GLY A 189 18.51 2.16 9.12
N SER A 190 19.61 1.46 9.44
CA SER A 190 20.98 1.97 9.27
C SER A 190 21.51 1.88 7.85
N GLU A 191 20.87 1.08 6.99
CA GLU A 191 21.31 0.82 5.63
C GLU A 191 20.13 0.74 4.68
N THR A 192 20.27 1.32 3.49
CA THR A 192 19.36 1.17 2.36
C THR A 192 20.15 0.76 1.13
N ARG A 193 19.68 -0.26 0.42
CA ARG A 193 20.28 -0.78 -0.82
C ARG A 193 19.34 -0.68 -1.98
N LYS A 194 19.87 -0.31 -3.14
CA LYS A 194 19.22 -0.50 -4.44
C LYS A 194 19.52 -1.92 -4.93
N LEU A 195 18.50 -2.61 -5.43
CA LEU A 195 18.60 -4.00 -5.91
C LEU A 195 18.28 -4.08 -7.42
N PRO A 196 19.12 -3.53 -8.30
CA PRO A 196 18.84 -3.49 -9.73
C PRO A 196 18.73 -4.86 -10.38
N ALA A 197 19.30 -5.90 -9.78
CA ALA A 197 19.21 -7.28 -10.28
C ALA A 197 17.78 -7.86 -10.22
N LEU A 198 16.88 -7.25 -9.45
CA LEU A 198 15.47 -7.63 -9.39
C LEU A 198 14.65 -7.04 -10.56
N GLY A 199 15.30 -6.34 -11.49
CA GLY A 199 14.65 -5.71 -12.64
C GLY A 199 14.33 -4.22 -12.40
N ARG A 200 13.94 -3.54 -13.48
CA ARG A 200 13.41 -2.17 -13.46
C ARG A 200 12.06 -2.16 -14.13
N PHE A 201 11.01 -2.02 -13.32
CA PHE A 201 9.61 -1.97 -13.74
C PHE A 201 8.81 -1.16 -12.70
N ALA A 202 7.52 -1.00 -12.86
CA ALA A 202 6.68 -0.38 -11.84
C ALA A 202 6.48 -1.38 -10.69
N HIS A 203 7.40 -1.33 -9.71
CA HIS A 203 7.40 -2.26 -8.59
C HIS A 203 6.21 -2.00 -7.68
N GLU A 204 5.24 -2.88 -7.73
CA GLU A 204 4.19 -2.88 -6.74
C GLU A 204 4.71 -3.52 -5.45
N ASN A 205 5.06 -4.80 -5.47
CA ASN A 205 5.69 -5.44 -4.32
C ASN A 205 6.77 -6.46 -4.73
N TYR A 206 7.64 -6.78 -3.79
CA TYR A 206 8.48 -7.97 -3.78
C TYR A 206 8.38 -8.65 -2.44
N ILE A 207 7.81 -9.85 -2.42
CA ILE A 207 7.72 -10.67 -1.21
C ILE A 207 8.80 -11.77 -1.23
N ALA A 208 9.42 -12.03 -0.08
CA ALA A 208 10.30 -13.19 0.09
C ALA A 208 9.46 -14.38 0.54
N VAL A 209 9.56 -15.49 -0.19
CA VAL A 209 8.69 -16.65 -0.03
C VAL A 209 9.47 -17.81 0.56
N PRO A 210 9.13 -18.30 1.76
CA PRO A 210 9.82 -19.45 2.37
C PRO A 210 9.41 -20.78 1.72
N GLY A 211 10.12 -21.86 2.04
CA GLY A 211 9.73 -23.21 1.66
C GLY A 211 10.46 -23.78 0.44
N VAL A 212 11.47 -23.09 -0.11
CA VAL A 212 12.38 -23.62 -1.13
C VAL A 212 13.73 -23.94 -0.49
N PRO A 213 14.10 -25.21 -0.29
CA PRO A 213 15.30 -25.57 0.44
C PRO A 213 16.59 -25.05 -0.21
N GLY A 214 17.45 -24.37 0.58
CA GLY A 214 18.75 -23.88 0.13
C GLY A 214 18.70 -22.75 -0.88
N LYS A 215 17.58 -22.04 -0.97
CA LYS A 215 17.40 -20.85 -1.82
C LYS A 215 16.62 -19.80 -1.06
N VAL A 216 16.85 -18.54 -1.44
CA VAL A 216 15.97 -17.42 -1.15
C VAL A 216 15.24 -17.09 -2.43
N VAL A 217 13.91 -17.06 -2.35
CA VAL A 217 13.02 -16.81 -3.48
C VAL A 217 12.22 -15.56 -3.21
N LEU A 218 12.22 -14.63 -4.15
CA LEU A 218 11.38 -13.44 -4.09
C LEU A 218 10.43 -13.44 -5.29
N VAL A 219 9.17 -13.10 -5.05
CA VAL A 219 8.14 -12.93 -6.08
C VAL A 219 7.84 -11.45 -6.22
N GLY A 220 7.90 -10.93 -7.44
CA GLY A 220 7.68 -9.52 -7.75
C GLY A 220 6.49 -9.29 -8.66
N THR A 221 5.70 -8.28 -8.36
CA THR A 221 4.52 -7.85 -9.11
C THR A 221 4.78 -6.51 -9.78
N ASP A 222 4.32 -6.37 -11.02
CA ASP A 222 4.52 -5.19 -11.86
C ASP A 222 3.17 -4.52 -12.14
N ASP A 223 2.91 -3.35 -11.53
CA ASP A 223 1.74 -2.54 -11.88
C ASP A 223 2.02 -1.66 -13.10
N ASN A 224 2.22 -2.27 -14.22
CA ASN A 224 2.38 -1.55 -15.47
C ASN A 224 1.02 -1.31 -16.13
N SER A 225 0.43 -0.18 -15.85
CA SER A 225 -0.82 0.25 -16.47
C SER A 225 -0.68 0.41 -17.98
N PRO A 226 -1.66 -0.09 -18.77
CA PRO A 226 -1.65 0.11 -20.20
C PRO A 226 -1.84 1.59 -20.55
N ALA A 227 -0.78 2.24 -21.01
CA ALA A 227 -0.78 3.67 -21.38
C ALA A 227 -1.60 4.00 -22.65
N ALA A 228 -2.13 3.02 -23.39
CA ALA A 228 -2.85 3.22 -24.63
C ALA A 228 -4.04 2.27 -24.78
N LEU A 229 -5.14 2.80 -25.27
CA LEU A 229 -6.29 2.03 -25.75
C LEU A 229 -5.81 0.92 -26.70
N GLY A 230 -5.99 -0.34 -26.33
CA GLY A 230 -5.73 -1.51 -27.19
C GLY A 230 -4.75 -2.57 -26.69
N SER A 231 -3.96 -2.33 -25.65
CA SER A 231 -3.20 -3.39 -24.96
C SER A 231 -3.54 -3.40 -23.48
N SER A 232 -4.46 -4.26 -23.11
CA SER A 232 -4.95 -4.35 -21.74
C SER A 232 -4.08 -5.18 -20.81
N PHE A 233 -3.02 -5.80 -21.33
CA PHE A 233 -2.19 -6.74 -20.59
C PHE A 233 -0.74 -6.36 -20.75
N ARG A 234 -0.13 -5.78 -19.71
CA ARG A 234 1.28 -5.34 -19.70
C ARG A 234 2.03 -5.65 -18.42
N SER A 235 1.33 -6.11 -17.43
CA SER A 235 1.83 -6.42 -16.11
C SER A 235 2.39 -7.85 -16.09
N GLU A 236 3.54 -8.05 -15.52
CA GLU A 236 4.22 -9.34 -15.44
C GLU A 236 4.41 -9.81 -14.00
N LEU A 237 4.53 -11.12 -13.86
CA LEU A 237 4.93 -11.77 -12.60
C LEU A 237 6.38 -12.20 -12.69
N TYR A 238 7.21 -11.68 -11.78
CA TYR A 238 8.63 -11.98 -11.71
C TYR A 238 8.96 -12.91 -10.55
N LEU A 239 10.05 -13.67 -10.73
CA LEU A 239 10.65 -14.51 -9.70
C LEU A 239 12.14 -14.21 -9.65
N TYR A 240 12.66 -13.90 -8.47
CA TYR A 240 14.10 -13.79 -8.25
C TYR A 240 14.58 -14.92 -7.35
N VAL A 241 15.60 -15.66 -7.79
CA VAL A 241 16.15 -16.81 -7.07
C VAL A 241 17.62 -16.56 -6.75
N ALA A 242 17.97 -16.64 -5.48
CA ALA A 242 19.32 -16.49 -4.99
C ALA A 242 19.72 -17.62 -4.04
N GLU A 243 20.99 -17.79 -3.78
CA GLU A 243 21.48 -18.87 -2.89
C GLU A 243 21.25 -18.56 -1.42
N ASP A 244 21.35 -17.29 -1.06
CA ASP A 244 21.18 -16.81 0.32
C ASP A 244 20.87 -15.29 0.34
N ALA A 245 20.68 -14.73 1.55
CA ALA A 245 20.46 -13.30 1.75
C ALA A 245 21.60 -12.44 1.19
N ALA A 246 22.84 -12.87 1.31
CA ALA A 246 23.99 -12.12 0.81
C ALA A 246 23.96 -12.02 -0.72
N ALA A 247 23.56 -13.10 -1.39
CA ALA A 247 23.39 -13.15 -2.84
C ALA A 247 22.22 -12.26 -3.31
N VAL A 248 21.12 -12.18 -2.56
CA VAL A 248 20.02 -11.21 -2.82
C VAL A 248 20.55 -9.80 -2.77
N LEU A 249 21.19 -9.43 -1.66
CA LEU A 249 21.66 -8.07 -1.41
C LEU A 249 22.85 -7.65 -2.30
N ALA A 250 23.61 -8.61 -2.81
CA ALA A 250 24.68 -8.39 -3.78
C ALA A 250 24.17 -8.40 -5.24
N GLY A 251 22.92 -8.80 -5.49
CA GLY A 251 22.37 -8.90 -6.83
C GLY A 251 22.99 -10.03 -7.68
N THR A 252 23.46 -11.09 -7.06
CA THR A 252 24.10 -12.24 -7.74
C THR A 252 23.16 -13.41 -8.00
N GLY A 253 21.90 -13.31 -7.59
CA GLY A 253 20.82 -14.20 -8.01
C GLY A 253 20.40 -13.96 -9.44
N LYS A 254 19.32 -14.60 -9.84
CA LYS A 254 18.78 -14.54 -11.21
C LYS A 254 17.32 -14.11 -11.21
N LEU A 255 16.96 -13.24 -12.15
CA LEU A 255 15.58 -12.84 -12.42
C LEU A 255 14.96 -13.73 -13.48
N TYR A 256 13.70 -14.07 -13.28
CA TYR A 256 12.87 -14.85 -14.19
C TYR A 256 11.51 -14.17 -14.36
N VAL A 257 10.84 -14.44 -15.47
CA VAL A 257 9.47 -13.98 -15.75
C VAL A 257 8.56 -15.18 -16.00
N PHE A 258 7.33 -15.12 -15.50
CA PHE A 258 6.35 -16.21 -15.65
C PHE A 258 5.91 -16.36 -17.10
N LYS A 259 5.84 -17.61 -17.57
CA LYS A 259 5.39 -18.01 -18.91
C LYS A 259 4.51 -19.25 -18.81
N ALA A 260 3.42 -19.26 -19.55
CA ALA A 260 2.48 -20.39 -19.65
C ALA A 260 2.10 -20.69 -21.10
N GLY A 261 1.26 -21.70 -21.28
CA GLY A 261 0.68 -22.00 -22.61
C GLY A 261 -0.33 -20.98 -23.09
N LEU A 262 -0.99 -20.27 -22.14
CA LEU A 262 -1.82 -19.09 -22.39
C LEU A 262 -0.94 -17.84 -22.37
N THR A 263 -1.43 -16.73 -22.94
CA THR A 263 -0.65 -15.49 -23.06
C THR A 263 -1.04 -14.41 -22.07
N ASN A 264 -2.25 -14.49 -21.50
CA ASN A 264 -2.73 -13.46 -20.55
C ASN A 264 -3.84 -13.97 -19.64
N SER A 265 -4.06 -13.24 -18.53
CA SER A 265 -5.02 -13.55 -17.48
C SER A 265 -6.48 -13.55 -17.95
N GLY A 266 -6.80 -12.82 -19.02
CA GLY A 266 -8.15 -12.83 -19.60
C GLY A 266 -8.58 -14.18 -20.18
N GLN A 267 -7.63 -15.07 -20.46
CA GLN A 267 -7.87 -16.41 -20.98
C GLN A 267 -8.10 -17.48 -19.87
N LEU A 268 -7.94 -17.10 -18.59
CA LEU A 268 -8.12 -18.01 -17.47
C LEU A 268 -9.58 -18.29 -17.18
N THR A 269 -9.87 -19.54 -16.83
CA THR A 269 -11.15 -19.98 -16.27
C THR A 269 -11.05 -20.06 -14.76
N THR A 270 -12.00 -19.50 -14.03
CA THR A 270 -12.01 -19.53 -12.56
C THR A 270 -12.01 -20.97 -12.03
N GLY A 271 -11.08 -21.24 -11.13
CA GLY A 271 -10.89 -22.55 -10.49
C GLY A 271 -10.10 -23.56 -11.31
N GLU A 272 -9.76 -23.29 -12.56
CA GLU A 272 -8.97 -24.19 -13.41
C GLU A 272 -7.49 -23.80 -13.39
N PRO A 273 -6.58 -24.67 -12.88
CA PRO A 273 -5.15 -24.38 -12.87
C PRO A 273 -4.56 -24.46 -14.27
N ILE A 274 -3.62 -23.58 -14.59
CA ILE A 274 -2.74 -23.70 -15.75
C ILE A 274 -1.32 -23.97 -15.27
N SER A 275 -0.57 -24.78 -16.02
CA SER A 275 0.84 -25.02 -15.76
C SER A 275 1.71 -23.98 -16.50
N GLY A 276 2.78 -23.56 -15.83
CA GLY A 276 3.77 -22.64 -16.39
C GLY A 276 5.16 -22.88 -15.84
N SER A 277 6.08 -22.04 -16.23
CA SER A 277 7.44 -21.98 -15.75
C SER A 277 7.96 -20.55 -15.74
N PHE A 278 9.02 -20.31 -15.02
CA PHE A 278 9.71 -19.03 -15.01
C PHE A 278 10.94 -19.10 -15.92
N VAL A 279 11.02 -18.19 -16.89
CA VAL A 279 12.10 -18.13 -17.89
C VAL A 279 13.11 -17.06 -17.48
N GLU A 280 14.40 -17.40 -17.48
CA GLU A 280 15.47 -16.49 -17.04
C GLU A 280 15.52 -15.22 -17.92
N VAL A 281 15.57 -14.06 -17.27
CA VAL A 281 15.82 -12.75 -17.87
C VAL A 281 17.31 -12.44 -17.76
N THR A 282 18.08 -12.84 -18.75
CA THR A 282 19.53 -12.72 -18.72
C THR A 282 19.98 -11.26 -18.62
N GLY A 283 20.84 -10.95 -17.66
CA GLY A 283 21.44 -9.63 -17.51
C GLY A 283 20.48 -8.56 -16.95
N ALA A 284 19.39 -8.95 -16.31
CA ALA A 284 18.32 -8.08 -15.80
C ALA A 284 18.82 -6.82 -15.08
N GLY A 285 19.84 -6.94 -14.24
CA GLY A 285 20.37 -5.80 -13.46
C GLY A 285 20.97 -4.65 -14.29
N ALA A 286 21.29 -4.91 -15.57
CA ALA A 286 21.82 -3.91 -16.49
C ALA A 286 20.78 -3.35 -17.47
N LEU A 287 19.59 -3.96 -17.53
CA LEU A 287 18.53 -3.53 -18.44
C LEU A 287 17.87 -2.25 -17.93
N SER A 288 17.54 -1.33 -18.83
CA SER A 288 16.58 -0.26 -18.54
C SER A 288 15.17 -0.84 -18.45
N ALA A 289 14.21 -0.10 -17.91
CA ALA A 289 12.81 -0.54 -17.88
C ALA A 289 12.26 -0.88 -19.28
N THR A 290 12.57 -0.08 -20.29
CA THR A 290 12.18 -0.33 -21.68
C THR A 290 12.84 -1.59 -22.26
N ASP A 291 14.14 -1.81 -21.97
CA ASP A 291 14.85 -2.99 -22.45
C ASP A 291 14.37 -4.26 -21.75
N LEU A 292 14.05 -4.17 -20.43
CA LEU A 292 13.44 -5.26 -19.68
C LEU A 292 12.09 -5.65 -20.29
N GLN A 293 11.20 -4.67 -20.52
CA GLN A 293 9.90 -4.92 -21.15
C GLN A 293 10.05 -5.58 -22.53
N THR A 294 10.94 -5.06 -23.36
CA THR A 294 11.22 -5.66 -24.68
C THR A 294 11.74 -7.09 -24.58
N THR A 295 12.58 -7.36 -23.58
CA THR A 295 13.14 -8.69 -23.35
C THR A 295 12.06 -9.67 -22.92
N VAL A 296 11.21 -9.32 -21.95
CA VAL A 296 10.15 -10.22 -21.46
C VAL A 296 9.05 -10.46 -22.49
N ASP A 297 8.74 -9.46 -23.33
CA ASP A 297 7.88 -9.63 -24.50
C ASP A 297 8.46 -10.65 -25.49
N GLY A 298 9.76 -10.55 -25.75
CA GLY A 298 10.48 -11.50 -26.62
C GLY A 298 10.56 -12.92 -26.06
N LEU A 299 10.55 -13.09 -24.74
CA LEU A 299 10.48 -14.38 -24.06
C LEU A 299 9.08 -14.99 -24.09
N GLY A 300 8.05 -14.21 -24.41
CA GLY A 300 6.65 -14.61 -24.39
C GLY A 300 6.11 -14.73 -22.98
N ALA A 301 6.39 -13.74 -22.13
CA ALA A 301 5.88 -13.66 -20.77
C ALA A 301 4.35 -13.69 -20.75
N PHE A 302 3.78 -14.36 -19.73
CA PHE A 302 2.35 -14.30 -19.45
C PHE A 302 2.01 -12.92 -18.88
N LYS A 303 0.90 -12.33 -19.32
CA LYS A 303 0.52 -10.96 -18.98
C LYS A 303 -0.73 -10.90 -18.11
N PHE A 304 -0.71 -9.97 -17.18
CA PHE A 304 -1.86 -9.57 -16.37
C PHE A 304 -2.34 -8.16 -16.78
N VAL A 305 -3.41 -7.67 -16.18
CA VAL A 305 -3.92 -6.32 -16.46
C VAL A 305 -3.14 -5.29 -15.67
N ARG A 306 -3.14 -5.40 -14.33
CA ARG A 306 -2.42 -4.60 -13.35
C ARG A 306 -2.21 -5.45 -12.11
N LEU A 307 -1.07 -6.15 -12.02
CA LEU A 307 -0.73 -6.89 -10.80
C LEU A 307 -0.33 -5.91 -9.71
N GLU A 308 -1.05 -5.99 -8.63
CA GLU A 308 -0.81 -5.23 -7.40
C GLU A 308 -0.11 -6.12 -6.37
N ASP A 309 -0.50 -6.03 -5.12
CA ASP A 309 0.17 -6.69 -4.03
C ASP A 309 0.11 -8.23 -4.09
N ALA A 310 1.00 -8.85 -3.35
CA ALA A 310 1.14 -10.29 -3.17
C ALA A 310 1.46 -10.63 -1.73
N ASP A 311 0.96 -11.79 -1.26
CA ASP A 311 1.40 -12.37 0.01
C ASP A 311 1.39 -13.90 -0.07
N TYR A 312 2.20 -14.58 0.73
CA TYR A 312 2.30 -16.03 0.70
C TYR A 312 1.40 -16.70 1.74
N ASP A 313 0.99 -17.93 1.44
CA ASP A 313 0.18 -18.75 2.36
C ASP A 313 1.02 -19.25 3.54
N ARG A 314 0.65 -18.83 4.74
CA ARG A 314 1.31 -19.24 5.98
C ARG A 314 0.70 -20.52 6.60
N HIS A 315 -0.31 -21.12 5.95
CA HIS A 315 -0.97 -22.30 6.48
C HIS A 315 -0.27 -23.59 6.04
N PRO A 316 0.28 -24.39 6.98
CA PRO A 316 0.89 -25.67 6.62
C PRO A 316 -0.14 -26.63 6.02
N GLY A 317 0.15 -27.15 4.82
CA GLY A 317 -0.64 -28.20 4.19
C GLY A 317 -1.73 -27.76 3.21
N HIS A 318 -1.84 -26.48 2.89
CA HIS A 318 -2.67 -26.06 1.77
C HIS A 318 -2.09 -26.49 0.41
N SER A 319 -0.76 -26.54 0.30
CA SER A 319 -0.04 -27.01 -0.89
C SER A 319 1.19 -27.85 -0.50
N ALA A 320 1.78 -28.52 -1.49
CA ALA A 320 3.04 -29.28 -1.32
C ALA A 320 4.28 -28.37 -1.30
N GLY A 321 4.18 -27.14 -1.80
CA GLY A 321 5.23 -26.13 -1.88
C GLY A 321 4.71 -24.75 -1.55
N PRO A 322 5.51 -23.69 -1.78
CA PRO A 322 5.09 -22.33 -1.57
C PRO A 322 3.87 -21.97 -2.43
N SER A 323 2.85 -21.39 -1.80
CA SER A 323 1.68 -20.81 -2.46
C SER A 323 1.66 -19.32 -2.23
N ILE A 324 1.43 -18.54 -3.28
CA ILE A 324 1.39 -17.08 -3.26
C ILE A 324 0.05 -16.63 -3.80
N TYR A 325 -0.64 -15.76 -3.07
CA TYR A 325 -1.81 -15.05 -3.52
C TYR A 325 -1.37 -13.74 -4.16
N LEU A 326 -2.04 -13.38 -5.25
CA LEU A 326 -1.78 -12.20 -6.06
C LEU A 326 -3.11 -11.53 -6.33
N VAL A 327 -3.13 -10.22 -6.41
CA VAL A 327 -4.29 -9.48 -6.88
C VAL A 327 -3.96 -8.67 -8.13
N ASP A 328 -4.98 -8.36 -8.89
CA ASP A 328 -4.95 -7.55 -10.10
C ASP A 328 -6.10 -6.55 -9.98
N THR A 329 -5.81 -5.26 -9.93
CA THR A 329 -6.84 -4.24 -9.73
C THR A 329 -7.82 -4.16 -10.89
N GLY A 330 -7.44 -4.71 -12.04
CA GLY A 330 -8.25 -4.66 -13.24
C GLY A 330 -8.18 -3.31 -13.94
N ASN A 331 -8.94 -3.17 -15.01
CA ASN A 331 -9.08 -1.91 -15.73
C ASN A 331 -10.38 -1.89 -16.52
N ILE A 332 -11.22 -0.86 -16.34
CA ILE A 332 -12.50 -0.74 -17.07
C ILE A 332 -12.34 -0.69 -18.60
N ASN A 333 -11.15 -0.41 -19.08
CA ASN A 333 -10.79 -0.45 -20.50
C ASN A 333 -10.20 -1.79 -20.94
N ALA A 334 -10.02 -2.75 -20.02
CA ALA A 334 -9.46 -4.05 -20.33
C ALA A 334 -10.32 -4.81 -21.35
N ARG A 335 -9.68 -5.41 -22.34
CA ARG A 335 -10.34 -6.15 -23.43
C ARG A 335 -9.62 -7.47 -23.70
N CYS A 336 -10.43 -8.53 -23.82
CA CYS A 336 -10.00 -9.83 -24.32
C CYS A 336 -10.54 -9.98 -25.74
N GLY A 337 -9.74 -9.59 -26.71
CA GLY A 337 -10.23 -9.40 -28.08
C GLY A 337 -11.17 -8.19 -28.16
N THR A 338 -12.45 -8.41 -28.50
CA THR A 338 -13.47 -7.36 -28.55
C THR A 338 -14.26 -7.25 -27.25
N ASP A 339 -14.19 -8.24 -26.36
CA ASP A 339 -15.02 -8.34 -25.17
C ASP A 339 -14.34 -7.71 -23.96
N ALA A 340 -15.12 -7.15 -23.07
CA ALA A 340 -14.66 -6.65 -21.79
C ALA A 340 -14.18 -7.82 -20.89
N CYS A 341 -13.03 -7.68 -20.25
CA CYS A 341 -12.51 -8.67 -19.32
C CYS A 341 -11.70 -8.00 -18.21
N ASP A 342 -11.72 -8.61 -17.04
CA ASP A 342 -11.00 -8.15 -15.83
C ASP A 342 -11.16 -6.64 -15.57
N LEU A 343 -12.41 -6.21 -15.52
CA LEU A 343 -12.75 -4.79 -15.39
C LEU A 343 -12.58 -4.27 -13.96
N PHE A 344 -12.77 -5.17 -12.98
CA PHE A 344 -12.94 -4.83 -11.58
C PHE A 344 -11.98 -5.58 -10.66
N GLY A 345 -11.04 -6.32 -11.27
CA GLY A 345 -9.98 -7.01 -10.58
C GLY A 345 -10.22 -8.50 -10.31
N SER A 346 -9.14 -9.16 -9.99
CA SER A 346 -9.05 -10.61 -9.83
C SER A 346 -8.15 -10.99 -8.67
N ILE A 347 -8.40 -12.17 -8.09
CA ILE A 347 -7.53 -12.81 -7.10
C ILE A 347 -6.98 -14.09 -7.72
N TYR A 348 -5.68 -14.25 -7.71
CA TYR A 348 -4.99 -15.45 -8.19
C TYR A 348 -4.24 -16.15 -7.07
N ARG A 349 -3.89 -17.40 -7.31
CA ARG A 349 -2.88 -18.13 -6.55
C ARG A 349 -1.90 -18.78 -7.51
N ILE A 350 -0.62 -18.68 -7.19
CA ILE A 350 0.44 -19.43 -7.86
C ILE A 350 1.13 -20.35 -6.87
N ASP A 351 1.24 -21.64 -7.21
CA ASP A 351 1.93 -22.65 -6.43
C ASP A 351 3.28 -22.94 -7.10
N LEU A 352 4.37 -22.91 -6.33
CA LEU A 352 5.73 -23.17 -6.81
C LEU A 352 6.17 -24.58 -6.44
N ASP A 353 6.99 -25.18 -7.31
CA ASP A 353 7.66 -26.44 -7.01
C ASP A 353 8.82 -26.20 -6.02
N PRO A 354 8.79 -26.78 -4.80
CA PRO A 354 9.86 -26.56 -3.82
C PRO A 354 11.21 -27.18 -4.21
N ALA A 355 11.23 -28.11 -5.17
CA ALA A 355 12.47 -28.68 -5.71
C ALA A 355 13.14 -27.77 -6.73
N ASP A 356 12.36 -27.09 -7.55
CA ASP A 356 12.81 -26.08 -8.52
C ASP A 356 11.71 -25.01 -8.72
N PRO A 357 11.79 -23.87 -8.06
CA PRO A 357 10.75 -22.85 -8.10
C PRO A 357 10.59 -22.22 -9.49
N THR A 358 11.51 -22.47 -10.42
CA THR A 358 11.43 -21.96 -11.80
C THR A 358 10.62 -22.88 -12.72
N GLN A 359 10.29 -24.10 -12.28
CA GLN A 359 9.60 -25.12 -13.08
C GLN A 359 8.27 -25.51 -12.43
N ASN A 360 7.39 -26.11 -13.21
CA ASN A 360 6.13 -26.71 -12.72
C ASN A 360 5.26 -25.78 -11.85
N ALA A 361 5.27 -24.48 -12.12
CA ALA A 361 4.39 -23.58 -11.42
C ALA A 361 2.93 -23.76 -11.88
N HIS A 362 1.98 -23.63 -10.94
CA HIS A 362 0.56 -23.73 -11.22
C HIS A 362 -0.15 -22.43 -10.84
N LEU A 363 -0.67 -21.70 -11.85
CA LEU A 363 -1.44 -20.48 -11.68
C LEU A 363 -2.94 -20.80 -11.72
N VAL A 364 -3.70 -20.31 -10.75
CA VAL A 364 -5.15 -20.46 -10.66
C VAL A 364 -5.80 -19.08 -10.50
N LEU A 365 -6.78 -18.75 -11.31
CA LEU A 365 -7.72 -17.65 -11.05
C LEU A 365 -8.71 -18.12 -10.00
N LEU A 366 -8.65 -17.58 -8.78
CA LEU A 366 -9.51 -17.96 -7.66
C LEU A 366 -10.86 -17.25 -7.70
N ALA A 367 -10.85 -15.95 -7.99
CA ALA A 367 -12.04 -15.11 -8.07
C ALA A 367 -11.82 -13.95 -9.03
N ARG A 368 -12.91 -13.53 -9.69
CA ARG A 368 -12.98 -12.30 -10.47
C ARG A 368 -14.14 -11.47 -10.00
N SER A 369 -13.90 -10.20 -9.73
CA SER A 369 -14.93 -9.30 -9.25
C SER A 369 -15.96 -8.98 -10.33
N ARG A 370 -17.21 -8.80 -9.90
CA ARG A 370 -18.34 -8.31 -10.73
C ARG A 370 -18.56 -6.80 -10.54
N GLY A 371 -17.76 -6.18 -9.70
CA GLY A 371 -17.76 -4.76 -9.41
C GLY A 371 -18.79 -4.32 -8.36
N VAL A 372 -18.65 -3.08 -7.92
CA VAL A 372 -19.41 -2.45 -6.83
C VAL A 372 -20.91 -2.47 -7.10
N ALA A 373 -21.34 -2.25 -8.35
CA ALA A 373 -22.75 -2.27 -8.73
C ALA A 373 -23.42 -3.65 -8.51
N ALA A 374 -22.66 -4.73 -8.51
CA ALA A 374 -23.12 -6.07 -8.17
C ALA A 374 -23.07 -6.36 -6.66
N GLY A 375 -22.65 -5.39 -5.82
CA GLY A 375 -22.46 -5.57 -4.39
C GLY A 375 -21.17 -6.32 -4.04
N ASP A 376 -20.26 -6.45 -5.00
CA ASP A 376 -18.99 -7.17 -4.85
C ASP A 376 -17.84 -6.23 -4.43
N TRP A 377 -16.69 -6.82 -4.10
CA TRP A 377 -15.43 -6.08 -4.00
C TRP A 377 -15.01 -5.61 -5.40
N ALA A 378 -14.10 -4.65 -5.44
CA ALA A 378 -13.56 -4.18 -6.72
C ALA A 378 -12.22 -3.47 -6.52
N SER A 379 -11.42 -3.42 -7.58
CA SER A 379 -10.11 -2.78 -7.59
C SER A 379 -9.28 -3.20 -6.37
N PRO A 380 -8.97 -4.50 -6.23
CA PRO A 380 -8.09 -4.95 -5.16
C PRO A 380 -6.70 -4.40 -5.39
N ASP A 381 -6.10 -3.91 -4.34
CA ASP A 381 -4.77 -3.34 -4.33
C ASP A 381 -3.89 -4.07 -3.33
N ASN A 382 -3.99 -3.76 -2.04
CA ASN A 382 -3.19 -4.44 -1.03
C ASN A 382 -3.88 -5.71 -0.49
N ILE A 383 -3.06 -6.71 -0.18
CA ILE A 383 -3.52 -7.94 0.46
C ILE A 383 -2.60 -8.35 1.62
N ALA A 384 -3.15 -9.09 2.57
CA ALA A 384 -2.37 -9.81 3.56
C ALA A 384 -2.99 -11.16 3.86
N VAL A 385 -2.17 -12.19 4.02
CA VAL A 385 -2.58 -13.56 4.24
C VAL A 385 -2.19 -14.00 5.65
N SER A 386 -3.18 -14.36 6.46
CA SER A 386 -2.98 -15.09 7.70
C SER A 386 -3.11 -16.60 7.47
N GLY A 387 -2.93 -17.42 8.51
CA GLY A 387 -3.19 -18.86 8.40
C GLY A 387 -4.65 -19.25 8.09
N ARG A 388 -5.61 -18.31 8.07
CA ARG A 388 -7.05 -18.57 7.91
C ARG A 388 -7.80 -17.58 7.05
N SER A 389 -7.18 -16.48 6.71
CA SER A 389 -7.84 -15.35 6.06
C SER A 389 -6.91 -14.72 5.02
N LEU A 390 -7.50 -14.33 3.90
CA LEU A 390 -6.93 -13.34 3.00
C LEU A 390 -7.71 -12.05 3.21
N MET A 391 -7.03 -10.99 3.63
CA MET A 391 -7.56 -9.64 3.68
C MET A 391 -7.25 -8.94 2.37
N LEU A 392 -8.22 -8.21 1.85
CA LEU A 392 -8.12 -7.47 0.59
C LEU A 392 -8.59 -6.04 0.82
N GLN A 393 -7.83 -5.09 0.34
CA GLN A 393 -8.13 -3.67 0.36
C GLN A 393 -8.45 -3.18 -1.04
N GLU A 394 -9.31 -2.16 -1.11
CA GLU A 394 -9.76 -1.56 -2.36
C GLU A 394 -9.07 -0.21 -2.58
N ASP A 395 -8.55 0.00 -3.79
CA ASP A 395 -8.24 1.31 -4.36
C ASP A 395 -9.18 1.60 -5.53
N PRO A 396 -10.03 2.65 -5.47
CA PRO A 396 -11.02 2.91 -6.51
C PRO A 396 -10.37 3.44 -7.80
N ALA A 397 -9.89 2.54 -8.62
CA ALA A 397 -9.19 2.84 -9.86
C ALA A 397 -10.14 3.14 -11.06
N TYR A 398 -11.46 3.17 -10.87
CA TYR A 398 -12.40 3.35 -11.99
C TYR A 398 -13.66 4.17 -11.63
N ALA A 399 -14.23 4.77 -12.68
CA ALA A 399 -15.51 5.45 -12.62
C ALA A 399 -16.67 4.51 -12.23
N GLY A 400 -17.50 4.91 -11.27
CA GLY A 400 -18.65 4.12 -10.80
C GLY A 400 -18.48 3.49 -9.44
N PHE A 401 -17.36 3.75 -8.77
CA PHE A 401 -17.23 3.50 -7.35
C PHE A 401 -18.18 4.45 -6.60
N ASN A 402 -19.28 3.93 -6.08
CA ASN A 402 -20.40 4.74 -5.54
C ASN A 402 -20.61 4.54 -4.03
N ARG A 403 -19.62 4.00 -3.37
CA ARG A 403 -19.53 3.82 -1.92
C ARG A 403 -18.10 4.05 -1.45
N PRO A 404 -17.86 4.29 -0.16
CA PRO A 404 -16.51 4.25 0.39
C PRO A 404 -15.84 2.89 0.19
N GLU A 405 -14.53 2.90 0.15
CA GLU A 405 -13.66 1.75 0.01
C GLU A 405 -13.79 0.84 1.23
N ARG A 406 -13.61 -0.45 1.01
CA ARG A 406 -13.77 -1.49 2.03
C ARG A 406 -12.54 -2.36 2.14
N ILE A 407 -12.39 -2.90 3.33
CA ILE A 407 -11.51 -4.03 3.59
C ILE A 407 -12.37 -5.28 3.64
N TRP A 408 -11.99 -6.27 2.85
CA TRP A 408 -12.70 -7.54 2.72
C TRP A 408 -11.89 -8.68 3.32
N ASN A 409 -12.59 -9.63 3.94
CA ASN A 409 -12.03 -10.86 4.46
C ASN A 409 -12.57 -12.05 3.67
N PHE A 410 -11.67 -12.84 3.10
CA PHE A 410 -11.95 -14.15 2.52
C PHE A 410 -11.41 -15.21 3.47
N LYS A 411 -12.26 -16.08 3.97
CA LYS A 411 -11.79 -17.24 4.74
C LYS A 411 -11.06 -18.20 3.81
N LEU A 412 -9.88 -18.62 4.20
CA LEU A 412 -9.14 -19.63 3.48
C LEU A 412 -9.66 -21.03 3.85
N GLY A 413 -10.11 -21.75 2.85
CA GLY A 413 -10.57 -23.12 2.92
C GLY A 413 -9.49 -24.14 2.59
N PRO A 414 -9.85 -25.42 2.50
CA PRO A 414 -8.93 -26.48 2.11
C PRO A 414 -8.23 -26.16 0.78
N HIS A 415 -6.95 -26.53 0.71
CA HIS A 415 -6.11 -26.29 -0.48
C HIS A 415 -6.05 -24.82 -0.91
N GLY A 416 -6.18 -23.89 0.03
CA GLY A 416 -6.09 -22.45 -0.25
C GLY A 416 -7.23 -21.89 -1.11
N SER A 417 -8.40 -22.53 -1.08
CA SER A 417 -9.60 -22.00 -1.73
C SER A 417 -10.14 -20.79 -0.97
N LEU A 418 -10.79 -19.86 -1.69
CA LEU A 418 -11.46 -18.70 -1.09
C LEU A 418 -12.90 -19.04 -0.70
N GLY A 419 -13.28 -18.67 0.53
CA GLY A 419 -14.69 -18.57 0.94
C GLY A 419 -15.36 -17.31 0.41
N ASP A 420 -16.64 -17.13 0.74
CA ASP A 420 -17.38 -15.92 0.34
C ASP A 420 -16.76 -14.66 0.98
N PRO A 421 -16.64 -13.55 0.22
CA PRO A 421 -16.11 -12.30 0.71
C PRO A 421 -17.02 -11.68 1.77
N GLN A 422 -16.42 -11.17 2.84
CA GLN A 422 -17.09 -10.44 3.89
C GLN A 422 -16.44 -9.07 4.10
N ALA A 423 -17.17 -7.99 3.85
CA ALA A 423 -16.68 -6.66 4.19
C ALA A 423 -16.55 -6.52 5.72
N VAL A 424 -15.36 -6.16 6.21
CA VAL A 424 -15.04 -6.09 7.63
C VAL A 424 -14.84 -4.68 8.14
N ALA A 425 -14.37 -3.78 7.28
CA ALA A 425 -14.23 -2.37 7.55
C ALA A 425 -14.56 -1.54 6.30
N GLU A 426 -14.82 -0.25 6.49
CA GLU A 426 -15.13 0.71 5.44
C GLU A 426 -14.53 2.06 5.82
N LEU A 427 -14.02 2.80 4.86
CA LEU A 427 -13.47 4.13 5.08
C LEU A 427 -14.58 5.14 5.40
N GLU A 428 -14.28 6.12 6.22
CA GLU A 428 -15.23 7.15 6.71
C GLU A 428 -15.19 8.43 5.82
N THR A 429 -14.95 8.29 4.52
CA THR A 429 -14.78 9.39 3.57
C THR A 429 -15.88 10.43 3.69
N GLU A 430 -17.15 9.99 3.68
CA GLU A 430 -18.32 10.89 3.78
C GLU A 430 -18.34 11.69 5.08
N LYS A 431 -17.97 11.09 6.20
CA LYS A 431 -17.93 11.73 7.51
C LYS A 431 -16.95 12.90 7.58
N PHE A 432 -15.81 12.78 6.90
CA PHE A 432 -14.75 13.78 6.93
C PHE A 432 -14.87 14.82 5.81
N THR A 433 -15.38 14.43 4.64
CA THR A 433 -15.42 15.29 3.44
C THR A 433 -16.82 15.77 3.09
N GLY A 434 -17.86 15.14 3.65
CA GLY A 434 -19.26 15.40 3.28
C GLY A 434 -19.68 14.76 1.96
N ASN A 435 -18.78 13.99 1.32
CA ASN A 435 -19.05 13.31 0.07
C ASN A 435 -18.61 11.85 0.18
N VAL A 436 -19.38 10.93 -0.39
CA VAL A 436 -18.89 9.63 -0.76
C VAL A 436 -17.93 9.80 -1.94
N CYS A 437 -17.07 8.83 -2.19
CA CYS A 437 -16.25 8.79 -3.37
C CYS A 437 -17.13 8.87 -4.64
N LEU A 438 -17.21 10.04 -5.22
CA LEU A 438 -17.95 10.30 -6.46
C LEU A 438 -17.00 10.97 -7.43
N GLU A 439 -16.33 10.16 -8.25
CA GLU A 439 -15.65 10.61 -9.45
C GLU A 439 -15.16 12.08 -9.53
N PRO A 440 -14.00 12.35 -10.07
CA PRO A 440 -13.13 11.45 -10.86
C PRO A 440 -12.12 10.69 -10.00
N ALA A 441 -11.52 9.63 -10.57
CA ALA A 441 -10.41 8.89 -9.98
C ALA A 441 -9.36 9.83 -9.36
N GLY A 442 -8.88 9.50 -8.14
CA GLY A 442 -7.95 10.33 -7.37
C GLY A 442 -8.61 11.31 -6.39
N THR A 443 -9.93 11.28 -6.22
CA THR A 443 -10.65 12.00 -5.16
C THR A 443 -11.21 11.07 -4.10
N CYS A 444 -11.17 9.77 -4.34
CA CYS A 444 -11.53 8.76 -3.38
C CYS A 444 -10.39 8.54 -2.41
N TRP A 445 -10.72 8.07 -1.22
CA TRP A 445 -9.71 7.59 -0.29
C TRP A 445 -9.32 6.17 -0.67
N GLU A 446 -8.20 5.72 -0.17
CA GLU A 446 -7.68 4.40 -0.41
C GLU A 446 -7.40 3.72 0.93
N SER A 447 -7.79 2.46 1.08
CA SER A 447 -7.27 1.63 2.14
C SER A 447 -6.02 0.95 1.61
N SER A 448 -4.87 1.33 2.18
CA SER A 448 -3.56 0.92 1.71
C SER A 448 -2.80 0.18 2.80
N GLY A 449 -1.69 -0.42 2.49
CA GLY A 449 -0.83 -1.18 3.39
C GLY A 449 -1.55 -2.00 4.46
N ILE A 450 -1.49 -3.32 4.43
CA ILE A 450 -2.09 -4.18 5.47
C ILE A 450 -1.14 -5.32 5.84
N ILE A 451 -1.05 -5.64 7.15
CA ILE A 451 -0.29 -6.80 7.64
C ILE A 451 -1.06 -7.58 8.70
N ASP A 452 -0.89 -8.91 8.71
CA ASP A 452 -1.29 -9.74 9.86
C ASP A 452 -0.40 -9.44 11.06
N ALA A 453 -0.99 -8.86 12.10
CA ALA A 453 -0.32 -8.52 13.34
C ALA A 453 -0.63 -9.53 14.48
N SER A 454 -1.21 -10.66 14.16
CA SER A 454 -1.68 -11.65 15.14
C SER A 454 -0.57 -12.22 16.00
N GLU A 455 0.63 -12.35 15.47
CA GLU A 455 1.81 -12.83 16.20
C GLU A 455 2.17 -11.91 17.38
N TRP A 456 2.01 -10.61 17.22
CA TRP A 456 2.48 -9.60 18.17
C TRP A 456 1.35 -9.03 19.03
N LEU A 457 0.17 -8.88 18.45
CA LEU A 457 -0.98 -8.17 19.05
C LEU A 457 -2.13 -9.12 19.42
N GLY A 458 -1.96 -10.43 19.19
CA GLY A 458 -2.92 -11.47 19.49
C GLY A 458 -3.88 -11.78 18.34
N SER A 459 -4.48 -12.95 18.36
CA SER A 459 -5.30 -13.51 17.27
C SER A 459 -6.31 -12.50 16.73
N GLY A 460 -6.39 -12.41 15.39
CA GLY A 460 -7.28 -11.53 14.66
C GLY A 460 -6.86 -10.06 14.61
N ALA A 461 -5.64 -9.74 15.00
CA ALA A 461 -5.09 -8.40 14.95
C ALA A 461 -4.51 -8.12 13.55
N TRP A 462 -4.84 -6.94 13.02
CA TRP A 462 -4.33 -6.41 11.76
C TRP A 462 -3.87 -4.97 11.96
N LEU A 463 -2.82 -4.58 11.25
CA LEU A 463 -2.42 -3.18 11.09
C LEU A 463 -2.63 -2.81 9.64
N PHE A 464 -3.21 -1.65 9.41
CA PHE A 464 -3.41 -1.11 8.06
C PHE A 464 -3.38 0.40 8.09
N ASP A 465 -3.23 1.02 6.95
CA ASP A 465 -3.32 2.46 6.83
C ASP A 465 -4.35 2.92 5.77
N VAL A 466 -4.52 4.23 5.72
CA VAL A 466 -5.47 4.92 4.86
C VAL A 466 -4.77 6.08 4.21
N GLN A 467 -4.86 6.18 2.90
CA GLN A 467 -4.56 7.36 2.12
C GLN A 467 -5.83 8.21 1.99
N ALA A 468 -5.88 9.32 2.70
CA ALA A 468 -7.05 10.20 2.69
C ALA A 468 -6.83 11.39 1.73
N HIS A 469 -6.84 11.12 0.43
CA HIS A 469 -6.41 12.04 -0.64
C HIS A 469 -7.05 13.43 -0.60
N THR A 470 -8.29 13.53 -0.20
CA THR A 470 -9.03 14.81 -0.13
C THR A 470 -9.04 15.44 1.25
N LEU A 471 -8.39 14.82 2.25
CA LEU A 471 -8.38 15.32 3.61
C LEU A 471 -7.19 16.25 3.86
N PRO A 472 -7.44 17.54 4.20
CA PRO A 472 -6.38 18.46 4.61
C PRO A 472 -5.72 18.01 5.91
N PHE A 473 -4.44 18.30 6.07
CA PHE A 473 -3.74 18.10 7.32
C PHE A 473 -2.84 19.30 7.69
N ARG A 474 -2.33 19.29 8.92
CA ARG A 474 -1.49 20.37 9.44
C ARG A 474 -0.35 19.80 10.28
N TYR A 475 0.78 20.50 10.25
CA TYR A 475 1.90 20.20 11.14
C TYR A 475 2.63 21.47 11.59
N GLN A 476 3.49 21.36 12.60
CA GLN A 476 4.26 22.49 13.12
C GLN A 476 5.66 22.53 12.51
N ASP A 477 6.03 23.72 12.01
CA ASP A 477 7.39 24.06 11.60
C ASP A 477 7.91 25.21 12.49
N GLY A 478 8.55 24.87 13.58
CA GLY A 478 8.95 25.83 14.62
C GLY A 478 7.72 26.50 15.25
N GLN A 479 7.62 27.83 15.09
CA GLN A 479 6.47 28.62 15.55
C GLN A 479 5.34 28.70 14.51
N ASN A 480 5.57 28.20 13.29
CA ASN A 480 4.62 28.31 12.20
C ASN A 480 3.79 27.03 12.08
N GLN A 481 2.49 27.20 11.86
CA GLN A 481 1.63 26.10 11.43
C GLN A 481 1.64 26.02 9.90
N VAL A 482 2.04 24.88 9.37
CA VAL A 482 1.94 24.56 7.95
C VAL A 482 0.65 23.80 7.72
N SER A 483 -0.14 24.24 6.74
CA SER A 483 -1.39 23.58 6.34
C SER A 483 -1.26 23.09 4.92
N LEU A 484 -1.64 21.84 4.67
CA LEU A 484 -1.70 21.22 3.36
C LEU A 484 -3.14 20.90 3.03
N SER A 485 -3.49 21.09 1.76
CA SER A 485 -4.88 21.09 1.29
C SER A 485 -5.46 19.67 1.13
N ARG A 486 -4.60 18.64 1.16
CA ARG A 486 -4.96 17.26 0.83
C ARG A 486 -3.92 16.27 1.38
N GLU A 487 -4.12 14.99 1.11
CA GLU A 487 -3.25 13.86 1.42
C GLU A 487 -3.08 13.64 2.93
N GLY A 488 -4.17 13.71 3.65
CA GLY A 488 -4.25 13.16 5.00
C GLY A 488 -4.04 11.65 4.99
N GLY A 489 -4.23 11.02 6.14
CA GLY A 489 -4.10 9.57 6.26
C GLY A 489 -3.97 9.14 7.71
N GLN A 490 -4.05 7.83 7.94
CA GLN A 490 -4.03 7.31 9.30
C GLN A 490 -3.58 5.85 9.35
N LEU A 491 -2.70 5.53 10.29
CA LEU A 491 -2.38 4.16 10.69
C LEU A 491 -3.39 3.68 11.71
N LEU A 492 -3.95 2.48 11.49
CA LEU A 492 -5.02 1.91 12.29
C LEU A 492 -4.72 0.46 12.70
N TYR A 493 -5.27 0.10 13.85
CA TYR A 493 -5.37 -1.27 14.34
C TYR A 493 -6.79 -1.76 14.16
N LEU A 494 -6.94 -2.94 13.56
CA LEU A 494 -8.21 -3.66 13.42
C LEU A 494 -8.11 -5.00 14.14
N ARG A 495 -9.14 -5.37 14.90
CA ARG A 495 -9.27 -6.70 15.48
C ARG A 495 -10.57 -7.34 15.04
N LEU A 496 -10.45 -8.51 14.43
CA LEU A 496 -11.60 -9.33 14.01
C LEU A 496 -11.93 -10.37 15.09
N PRO A 497 -13.22 -10.67 15.32
CA PRO A 497 -13.64 -11.69 16.27
C PRO A 497 -13.37 -13.10 15.72
N GLY A 498 -12.83 -14.00 16.54
CA GLY A 498 -12.81 -15.44 16.28
C GLY A 498 -11.93 -15.90 15.10
N SER A 499 -10.92 -15.12 14.72
CA SER A 499 -9.91 -15.47 13.70
C SER A 499 -8.74 -16.23 14.32
#